data_90ea77a711cdf335d30274adb78c6504
#
_entry.id   90ea77a711cdf335d30274adb78c6504
#
_cell.length_a   1.000
_cell.length_b   1.000
_cell.length_c   1.000
_cell.angle_alpha   90.00
_cell.angle_beta   90.00
_cell.angle_gamma   90.00
#
_symmetry.space_group_name_H-M   'P 1'
#
loop_
_entity.id
_entity.type
_entity.pdbx_description
1 polymer ?
#
loop_
_entity_poly.entity_id
_entity_poly.type
_entity_poly.pdbx_seq_one_letter_code
_entity_poly.pdbx_strand_id
1 'polypeptide(L)'
;FTNDKACFADADLVIESISEDMDVKKKFWDEISHLVPENAILCTNTSGMSITEMATAVYRPERFTGMHWFNPPHIVQLVEVTKGEKTTDETADAVMELSRKLGKKPVKVQKDIPGFIANRLQYALLREAAHLVESGAASMEEVDLACSLVIGMRYACLGPFRVVDMGGVDIFNSVSNYLFEDLCDDKDGSRLLQDLVAQGKLGVKSGEGFYSYRKEEIPG
;
A
#
# COMPACT_ATOMS: atom_id res chain seq x y z
N PHE A 1 13.56 -11.00 -22.06
CA PHE A 1 12.96 -9.65 -22.08
C PHE A 1 12.63 -9.31 -23.53
N THR A 2 11.44 -8.80 -23.81
CA THR A 2 10.99 -8.40 -25.14
C THR A 2 10.12 -7.15 -25.07
N ASN A 3 10.11 -6.37 -26.14
CA ASN A 3 9.17 -5.26 -26.37
C ASN A 3 8.01 -5.70 -27.31
N ASP A 4 8.02 -6.96 -27.76
CA ASP A 4 6.99 -7.49 -28.63
C ASP A 4 5.75 -7.87 -27.80
N LYS A 5 4.64 -7.21 -28.06
CA LYS A 5 3.35 -7.44 -27.40
C LYS A 5 2.75 -8.81 -27.75
N ALA A 6 3.24 -9.50 -28.77
CA ALA A 6 2.82 -10.86 -29.07
C ALA A 6 3.07 -11.84 -27.90
N CYS A 7 3.99 -11.50 -26.98
CA CYS A 7 4.25 -12.30 -25.77
C CYS A 7 3.03 -12.42 -24.83
N PHE A 8 2.03 -11.55 -24.96
CA PHE A 8 0.81 -11.63 -24.15
C PHE A 8 -0.18 -12.71 -24.63
N ALA A 9 -0.05 -13.17 -25.88
CA ALA A 9 -0.99 -14.13 -26.47
C ALA A 9 -1.03 -15.50 -25.78
N ASP A 10 0.04 -15.88 -25.08
CA ASP A 10 0.16 -17.15 -24.35
C ASP A 10 0.25 -16.94 -22.82
N ALA A 11 -0.08 -15.75 -22.32
CA ALA A 11 0.06 -15.42 -20.90
C ALA A 11 -1.15 -15.92 -20.10
N ASP A 12 -0.92 -16.72 -19.07
CA ASP A 12 -1.96 -17.11 -18.09
C ASP A 12 -2.19 -16.00 -17.05
N LEU A 13 -1.18 -15.15 -16.82
CA LEU A 13 -1.20 -14.05 -15.86
C LEU A 13 -0.40 -12.87 -16.40
N VAL A 14 -0.96 -11.68 -16.26
CA VAL A 14 -0.24 -10.42 -16.50
C VAL A 14 -0.22 -9.61 -15.20
N ILE A 15 0.96 -9.19 -14.75
CA ILE A 15 1.13 -8.28 -13.62
C ILE A 15 1.71 -6.97 -14.16
N GLU A 16 0.93 -5.90 -14.10
CA GLU A 16 1.35 -4.56 -14.53
C GLU A 16 2.01 -3.82 -13.34
N SER A 17 3.17 -3.25 -13.58
CA SER A 17 3.95 -2.43 -12.63
C SER A 17 4.55 -1.20 -13.33
N ILE A 18 3.77 -0.54 -14.20
CA ILE A 18 4.17 0.69 -14.87
C ILE A 18 3.95 1.91 -13.96
N SER A 19 4.16 3.13 -14.49
CA SER A 19 4.01 4.37 -13.71
C SER A 19 2.66 4.47 -12.98
N GLU A 20 2.66 5.06 -11.78
CA GLU A 20 1.47 5.25 -10.95
C GLU A 20 0.67 6.45 -11.47
N ASP A 21 0.06 6.27 -12.64
CA ASP A 21 -0.77 7.23 -13.36
C ASP A 21 -1.98 6.50 -13.95
N MET A 22 -3.19 6.96 -13.64
CA MET A 22 -4.44 6.28 -14.01
C MET A 22 -4.64 6.23 -15.52
N ASP A 23 -4.35 7.32 -16.23
CA ASP A 23 -4.55 7.37 -17.68
C ASP A 23 -3.56 6.47 -18.42
N VAL A 24 -2.31 6.43 -17.95
CA VAL A 24 -1.28 5.52 -18.48
C VAL A 24 -1.66 4.07 -18.26
N LYS A 25 -2.13 3.72 -17.05
CA LYS A 25 -2.57 2.36 -16.72
C LYS A 25 -3.83 1.96 -17.50
N LYS A 26 -4.83 2.85 -17.61
CA LYS A 26 -6.03 2.59 -18.43
C LYS A 26 -5.69 2.36 -19.90
N LYS A 27 -4.80 3.18 -20.47
CA LYS A 27 -4.35 2.98 -21.85
C LYS A 27 -3.63 1.66 -22.07
N PHE A 28 -2.80 1.26 -21.11
CA PHE A 28 -2.13 -0.06 -21.14
C PHE A 28 -3.17 -1.19 -21.11
N TRP A 29 -4.11 -1.14 -20.20
CA TRP A 29 -5.11 -2.19 -20.02
C TRP A 29 -6.11 -2.27 -21.17
N ASP A 30 -6.52 -1.14 -21.76
CA ASP A 30 -7.37 -1.08 -22.95
C ASP A 30 -6.73 -1.85 -24.11
N GLU A 31 -5.42 -1.78 -24.27
CA GLU A 31 -4.70 -2.52 -25.30
C GLU A 31 -4.43 -3.97 -24.90
N ILE A 32 -3.78 -4.19 -23.78
CA ILE A 32 -3.23 -5.51 -23.41
C ILE A 32 -4.34 -6.52 -23.07
N SER A 33 -5.43 -6.09 -22.47
CA SER A 33 -6.52 -6.99 -22.08
C SER A 33 -7.20 -7.68 -23.28
N HIS A 34 -7.03 -7.15 -24.50
CA HIS A 34 -7.51 -7.78 -25.74
C HIS A 34 -6.51 -8.76 -26.36
N LEU A 35 -5.25 -8.73 -25.94
CA LEU A 35 -4.19 -9.58 -26.51
C LEU A 35 -4.00 -10.90 -25.76
N VAL A 36 -4.47 -10.97 -24.52
CA VAL A 36 -4.32 -12.15 -23.66
C VAL A 36 -5.42 -13.19 -23.93
N PRO A 37 -5.18 -14.48 -23.57
CA PRO A 37 -6.23 -15.50 -23.60
C PRO A 37 -7.43 -15.12 -22.71
N GLU A 38 -8.62 -15.61 -23.09
CA GLU A 38 -9.86 -15.31 -22.38
C GLU A 38 -9.86 -15.70 -20.90
N ASN A 39 -9.08 -16.71 -20.53
CA ASN A 39 -8.92 -17.21 -19.16
C ASN A 39 -7.77 -16.57 -18.39
N ALA A 40 -6.97 -15.71 -19.01
CA ALA A 40 -5.86 -15.05 -18.35
C ALA A 40 -6.34 -14.17 -17.18
N ILE A 41 -5.57 -14.13 -16.10
CA ILE A 41 -5.79 -13.24 -14.97
C ILE A 41 -4.96 -11.97 -15.16
N LEU A 42 -5.58 -10.82 -14.92
CA LEU A 42 -4.96 -9.52 -15.07
C LEU A 42 -4.81 -8.84 -13.71
N CYS A 43 -3.58 -8.44 -13.37
CA CYS A 43 -3.26 -7.86 -12.09
C CYS A 43 -2.53 -6.52 -12.24
N THR A 44 -2.94 -5.53 -11.47
CA THR A 44 -2.21 -4.26 -11.34
C THR A 44 -1.48 -4.20 -10.00
N ASN A 45 -0.22 -3.76 -10.02
CA ASN A 45 0.59 -3.51 -8.84
C ASN A 45 0.46 -2.06 -8.36
N THR A 46 -0.67 -1.42 -8.59
CA THR A 46 -0.91 -0.07 -8.05
C THR A 46 -0.84 -0.08 -6.52
N SER A 47 -0.33 1.00 -5.95
CA SER A 47 -0.20 1.15 -4.49
C SER A 47 -1.44 1.71 -3.80
N GLY A 48 -2.46 2.15 -4.55
CA GLY A 48 -3.66 2.71 -3.92
C GLY A 48 -4.68 3.34 -4.86
N MET A 49 -4.47 3.24 -6.19
CA MET A 49 -5.47 3.68 -7.16
C MET A 49 -6.66 2.73 -7.21
N SER A 50 -7.82 3.25 -7.59
CA SER A 50 -9.05 2.45 -7.69
C SER A 50 -8.92 1.36 -8.75
N ILE A 51 -9.07 0.11 -8.31
CA ILE A 51 -9.14 -1.07 -9.18
C ILE A 51 -10.42 -1.01 -10.02
N THR A 52 -11.51 -0.56 -9.43
CA THR A 52 -12.82 -0.41 -10.08
C THR A 52 -12.75 0.59 -11.23
N GLU A 53 -12.12 1.73 -11.00
CA GLU A 53 -11.94 2.74 -12.04
C GLU A 53 -11.03 2.24 -13.16
N MET A 54 -9.92 1.59 -12.83
CA MET A 54 -8.99 1.03 -13.82
C MET A 54 -9.66 -0.09 -14.64
N ALA A 55 -10.50 -0.90 -14.01
CA ALA A 55 -11.26 -1.97 -14.65
C ALA A 55 -12.22 -1.48 -15.75
N THR A 56 -12.54 -0.19 -15.82
CA THR A 56 -13.37 0.36 -16.91
C THR A 56 -12.69 0.30 -18.27
N ALA A 57 -11.35 0.20 -18.30
CA ALA A 57 -10.55 0.06 -19.51
C ALA A 57 -10.13 -1.40 -19.79
N VAL A 58 -10.58 -2.34 -18.97
CA VAL A 58 -10.20 -3.77 -19.11
C VAL A 58 -11.29 -4.53 -19.86
N TYR A 59 -10.89 -5.22 -20.91
CA TYR A 59 -11.74 -6.26 -21.52
C TYR A 59 -11.83 -7.44 -20.56
N ARG A 60 -13.03 -7.89 -20.16
CA ARG A 60 -13.27 -8.92 -19.14
C ARG A 60 -12.81 -8.51 -17.73
N PRO A 61 -13.37 -7.42 -17.17
CA PRO A 61 -12.98 -6.88 -15.88
C PRO A 61 -13.26 -7.83 -14.69
N GLU A 62 -14.03 -8.89 -14.88
CA GLU A 62 -14.26 -9.95 -13.88
C GLU A 62 -12.97 -10.74 -13.56
N ARG A 63 -11.98 -10.71 -14.46
CA ARG A 63 -10.66 -11.34 -14.30
C ARG A 63 -9.55 -10.35 -13.91
N PHE A 64 -9.91 -9.13 -13.56
CA PHE A 64 -9.00 -8.08 -13.18
C PHE A 64 -9.02 -7.85 -11.68
N THR A 65 -7.83 -7.73 -11.03
CA THR A 65 -7.69 -7.50 -9.59
C THR A 65 -6.41 -6.72 -9.28
N GLY A 66 -6.35 -6.09 -8.12
CA GLY A 66 -5.09 -5.58 -7.58
C GLY A 66 -4.22 -6.73 -7.05
N MET A 67 -2.91 -6.65 -7.29
CA MET A 67 -1.91 -7.51 -6.67
C MET A 67 -0.75 -6.62 -6.21
N HIS A 68 -0.93 -5.97 -5.07
CA HIS A 68 -0.03 -4.95 -4.56
C HIS A 68 1.12 -5.58 -3.78
N TRP A 69 2.33 -5.37 -4.28
CA TRP A 69 3.59 -5.80 -3.66
C TRP A 69 4.23 -4.63 -2.92
N PHE A 70 4.86 -4.91 -1.79
CA PHE A 70 5.57 -3.91 -1.02
C PHE A 70 7.07 -3.95 -1.29
N ASN A 71 7.67 -2.77 -1.39
CA ASN A 71 9.11 -2.63 -1.63
C ASN A 71 9.89 -2.76 -0.29
N PRO A 72 10.99 -3.53 -0.25
CA PRO A 72 11.52 -4.37 -1.32
C PRO A 72 10.79 -5.74 -1.39
N PRO A 73 10.33 -6.14 -2.60
CA PRO A 73 9.41 -7.28 -2.73
C PRO A 73 10.03 -8.63 -2.39
N HIS A 74 11.34 -8.74 -2.36
CA HIS A 74 12.04 -9.98 -1.96
C HIS A 74 12.10 -10.16 -0.44
N ILE A 75 11.95 -9.08 0.33
CA ILE A 75 11.97 -9.10 1.82
C ILE A 75 10.55 -9.07 2.37
N VAL A 76 9.72 -8.14 1.91
CA VAL A 76 8.36 -7.97 2.43
C VAL A 76 7.48 -9.11 1.94
N GLN A 77 6.93 -9.87 2.89
CA GLN A 77 6.11 -11.05 2.60
C GLN A 77 4.66 -10.72 2.25
N LEU A 78 4.17 -9.53 2.62
CA LEU A 78 2.78 -9.14 2.38
C LEU A 78 2.52 -8.92 0.89
N VAL A 79 1.36 -9.39 0.42
CA VAL A 79 0.73 -9.00 -0.85
C VAL A 79 -0.73 -8.68 -0.55
N GLU A 80 -1.23 -7.55 -1.02
CA GLU A 80 -2.65 -7.23 -0.95
C GLU A 80 -3.33 -7.58 -2.27
N VAL A 81 -4.34 -8.44 -2.20
CA VAL A 81 -5.19 -8.79 -3.35
C VAL A 81 -6.48 -8.02 -3.22
N THR A 82 -6.65 -6.99 -4.06
CA THR A 82 -7.77 -6.03 -3.96
C THR A 82 -8.80 -6.28 -5.03
N LYS A 83 -10.03 -6.55 -4.61
CA LYS A 83 -11.17 -6.69 -5.50
C LYS A 83 -11.68 -5.33 -5.94
N GLY A 84 -11.81 -5.10 -7.26
CA GLY A 84 -12.70 -4.09 -7.82
C GLY A 84 -14.16 -4.59 -7.82
N GLU A 85 -15.10 -3.72 -8.13
CA GLU A 85 -16.54 -4.07 -8.13
C GLU A 85 -16.89 -5.26 -9.04
N LYS A 86 -16.18 -5.42 -10.15
CA LYS A 86 -16.41 -6.50 -11.13
C LYS A 86 -15.53 -7.73 -10.90
N THR A 87 -14.52 -7.64 -10.04
CA THR A 87 -13.61 -8.78 -9.76
C THR A 87 -14.38 -9.94 -9.13
N THR A 88 -14.33 -11.12 -9.73
CA THR A 88 -14.95 -12.32 -9.14
C THR A 88 -14.14 -12.84 -7.95
N ASP A 89 -14.81 -13.58 -7.06
CA ASP A 89 -14.11 -14.26 -5.96
C ASP A 89 -13.11 -15.28 -6.47
N GLU A 90 -13.44 -15.99 -7.54
CA GLU A 90 -12.56 -16.97 -8.19
C GLU A 90 -11.25 -16.33 -8.65
N THR A 91 -11.31 -15.15 -9.28
CA THR A 91 -10.12 -14.41 -9.73
C THR A 91 -9.28 -13.98 -8.52
N ALA A 92 -9.89 -13.38 -7.51
CA ALA A 92 -9.17 -12.97 -6.31
C ALA A 92 -8.55 -14.17 -5.59
N ASP A 93 -9.29 -15.28 -5.44
CA ASP A 93 -8.80 -16.49 -4.75
C ASP A 93 -7.68 -17.18 -5.54
N ALA A 94 -7.72 -17.18 -6.85
CA ALA A 94 -6.62 -17.69 -7.68
C ALA A 94 -5.33 -16.87 -7.48
N VAL A 95 -5.42 -15.54 -7.40
CA VAL A 95 -4.27 -14.66 -7.11
C VAL A 95 -3.78 -14.83 -5.68
N MET A 96 -4.68 -15.02 -4.70
CA MET A 96 -4.32 -15.36 -3.31
C MET A 96 -3.53 -16.67 -3.26
N GLU A 97 -3.98 -17.70 -3.94
CA GLU A 97 -3.30 -19.01 -3.98
C GLU A 97 -1.94 -18.92 -4.69
N LEU A 98 -1.87 -18.22 -5.81
CA LEU A 98 -0.61 -17.96 -6.50
C LEU A 98 0.39 -17.23 -5.60
N SER A 99 -0.07 -16.19 -4.89
CA SER A 99 0.78 -15.46 -3.95
C SER A 99 1.36 -16.37 -2.86
N ARG A 100 0.56 -17.31 -2.32
CA ARG A 100 1.06 -18.31 -1.35
C ARG A 100 2.10 -19.24 -1.96
N LYS A 101 1.90 -19.69 -3.20
CA LYS A 101 2.88 -20.52 -3.93
C LYS A 101 4.20 -19.79 -4.17
N LEU A 102 4.16 -18.47 -4.30
CA LEU A 102 5.34 -17.61 -4.40
C LEU A 102 5.99 -17.31 -3.02
N GLY A 103 5.55 -17.96 -1.94
CA GLY A 103 6.08 -17.76 -0.59
C GLY A 103 5.60 -16.49 0.11
N LYS A 104 4.56 -15.83 -0.43
CA LYS A 104 3.97 -14.62 0.16
C LYS A 104 2.86 -14.95 1.15
N LYS A 105 2.52 -13.95 1.95
CA LYS A 105 1.37 -13.96 2.86
C LYS A 105 0.31 -12.98 2.34
N PRO A 106 -0.56 -13.42 1.44
CA PRO A 106 -1.54 -12.54 0.86
C PRO A 106 -2.69 -12.24 1.81
N VAL A 107 -3.22 -11.02 1.73
CA VAL A 107 -4.47 -10.60 2.36
C VAL A 107 -5.46 -10.15 1.30
N LYS A 108 -6.74 -10.50 1.47
CA LYS A 108 -7.81 -10.12 0.54
C LYS A 108 -8.44 -8.81 1.00
N VAL A 109 -8.39 -7.79 0.16
CA VAL A 109 -9.10 -6.52 0.34
C VAL A 109 -10.46 -6.63 -0.36
N GLN A 110 -11.51 -6.75 0.42
CA GLN A 110 -12.86 -7.07 -0.07
C GLN A 110 -13.55 -5.92 -0.80
N LYS A 111 -13.11 -4.69 -0.55
CA LYS A 111 -13.67 -3.48 -1.18
C LYS A 111 -12.53 -2.64 -1.72
N ASP A 112 -12.75 -2.10 -2.91
CA ASP A 112 -11.86 -1.11 -3.52
C ASP A 112 -11.92 0.20 -2.73
N ILE A 113 -10.93 0.41 -1.89
CA ILE A 113 -10.78 1.63 -1.08
C ILE A 113 -9.39 2.23 -1.33
N PRO A 114 -9.27 3.57 -1.42
CA PRO A 114 -7.99 4.23 -1.64
C PRO A 114 -6.95 3.83 -0.58
N GLY A 115 -5.75 3.42 -1.04
CA GLY A 115 -4.64 3.01 -0.19
C GLY A 115 -4.80 1.64 0.48
N PHE A 116 -5.82 0.87 0.15
CA PHE A 116 -6.08 -0.50 0.62
C PHE A 116 -6.01 -0.63 2.15
N ILE A 117 -5.33 -1.63 2.72
CA ILE A 117 -5.23 -1.83 4.18
C ILE A 117 -3.93 -1.21 4.71
N ALA A 118 -2.77 -1.65 4.20
CA ALA A 118 -1.50 -1.31 4.80
C ALA A 118 -1.16 0.17 4.66
N ASN A 119 -1.36 0.77 3.48
CA ASN A 119 -1.14 2.20 3.30
C ASN A 119 -2.10 3.03 4.15
N ARG A 120 -3.35 2.64 4.29
CA ARG A 120 -4.28 3.36 5.16
C ARG A 120 -3.81 3.40 6.61
N LEU A 121 -3.35 2.26 7.14
CA LEU A 121 -2.82 2.19 8.50
C LEU A 121 -1.54 3.01 8.66
N GLN A 122 -0.62 2.89 7.68
CA GLN A 122 0.63 3.65 7.67
C GLN A 122 0.40 5.16 7.61
N TYR A 123 -0.49 5.63 6.73
CA TYR A 123 -0.77 7.05 6.59
C TYR A 123 -1.62 7.62 7.74
N ALA A 124 -2.46 6.81 8.37
CA ALA A 124 -3.13 7.24 9.61
C ALA A 124 -2.11 7.49 10.73
N LEU A 125 -1.13 6.60 10.90
CA LEU A 125 -0.03 6.79 11.84
C LEU A 125 0.83 8.00 11.46
N LEU A 126 1.18 8.16 10.18
CA LEU A 126 1.98 9.30 9.72
C LEU A 126 1.29 10.64 9.97
N ARG A 127 -0.04 10.73 9.76
CA ARG A 127 -0.81 11.95 10.00
C ARG A 127 -0.71 12.38 11.46
N GLU A 128 -0.89 11.45 12.39
CA GLU A 128 -0.77 11.72 13.81
C GLU A 128 0.68 12.05 14.21
N ALA A 129 1.66 11.31 13.69
CA ALA A 129 3.08 11.57 13.93
C ALA A 129 3.49 12.99 13.48
N ALA A 130 3.03 13.42 12.29
CA ALA A 130 3.29 14.78 11.81
C ALA A 130 2.62 15.84 12.69
N HIS A 131 1.38 15.62 13.13
CA HIS A 131 0.65 16.51 14.02
C HIS A 131 1.37 16.70 15.36
N LEU A 132 1.88 15.64 15.97
CA LEU A 132 2.66 15.71 17.21
C LEU A 132 3.90 16.60 17.08
N VAL A 133 4.58 16.54 15.94
CA VAL A 133 5.75 17.40 15.67
C VAL A 133 5.32 18.83 15.36
N GLU A 134 4.33 19.05 14.51
CA GLU A 134 3.83 20.37 14.11
C GLU A 134 3.23 21.15 15.28
N SER A 135 2.58 20.47 16.23
CA SER A 135 2.06 21.06 17.46
C SER A 135 3.13 21.34 18.51
N GLY A 136 4.36 20.84 18.32
CA GLY A 136 5.44 20.97 19.30
C GLY A 136 5.31 20.04 20.51
N ALA A 137 4.46 19.02 20.42
CA ALA A 137 4.29 18.04 21.50
C ALA A 137 5.52 17.13 21.66
N ALA A 138 6.22 16.81 20.56
CA ALA A 138 7.44 16.01 20.57
C ALA A 138 8.35 16.35 19.38
N SER A 139 9.64 16.02 19.47
CA SER A 139 10.54 16.06 18.33
C SER A 139 10.31 14.87 17.38
N MET A 140 10.83 14.94 16.14
CA MET A 140 10.76 13.84 15.18
C MET A 140 11.43 12.58 15.73
N GLU A 141 12.59 12.73 16.35
CA GLU A 141 13.37 11.64 16.94
C GLU A 141 12.61 10.92 18.05
N GLU A 142 11.89 11.68 18.90
CA GLU A 142 11.08 11.12 19.98
C GLU A 142 9.86 10.37 19.45
N VAL A 143 9.18 10.90 18.41
CA VAL A 143 8.07 10.22 17.74
C VAL A 143 8.55 8.91 17.10
N ASP A 144 9.65 8.93 16.36
CA ASP A 144 10.22 7.73 15.72
C ASP A 144 10.64 6.69 16.78
N LEU A 145 11.25 7.13 17.88
CA LEU A 145 11.62 6.24 18.99
C LEU A 145 10.40 5.59 19.63
N ALA A 146 9.37 6.35 19.92
CA ALA A 146 8.12 5.83 20.50
C ALA A 146 7.43 4.84 19.53
N CYS A 147 7.34 5.20 18.25
CA CYS A 147 6.79 4.30 17.22
C CYS A 147 7.58 3.00 17.11
N SER A 148 8.91 3.07 17.08
CA SER A 148 9.75 1.88 16.92
C SER A 148 9.68 0.94 18.11
N LEU A 149 9.77 1.47 19.33
CA LEU A 149 9.86 0.66 20.56
C LEU A 149 8.51 0.14 21.07
N VAL A 150 7.42 0.84 20.78
CA VAL A 150 6.08 0.45 21.28
C VAL A 150 5.24 -0.16 20.15
N ILE A 151 4.98 0.62 19.09
CA ILE A 151 4.09 0.19 18.01
C ILE A 151 4.77 -0.85 17.14
N GLY A 152 5.96 -0.57 16.64
CA GLY A 152 6.71 -1.44 15.73
C GLY A 152 7.04 -2.80 16.35
N MET A 153 7.53 -2.82 17.59
CA MET A 153 7.85 -4.08 18.28
C MET A 153 6.62 -4.97 18.47
N ARG A 154 5.48 -4.40 18.88
CA ARG A 154 4.24 -5.16 19.08
C ARG A 154 3.65 -5.62 17.76
N TYR A 155 3.61 -4.76 16.77
CA TYR A 155 2.96 -5.03 15.49
C TYR A 155 3.79 -5.95 14.58
N ALA A 156 5.10 -6.06 14.82
CA ALA A 156 5.91 -7.11 14.18
C ALA A 156 5.49 -8.52 14.59
N CYS A 157 4.96 -8.69 15.80
CA CYS A 157 4.54 -9.98 16.35
C CYS A 157 3.02 -10.19 16.31
N LEU A 158 2.26 -9.10 16.52
CA LEU A 158 0.81 -9.13 16.69
C LEU A 158 0.17 -8.02 15.84
N GLY A 159 -1.04 -8.26 15.36
CA GLY A 159 -1.83 -7.18 14.76
C GLY A 159 -2.50 -6.27 15.82
N PRO A 160 -3.05 -5.12 15.43
CA PRO A 160 -3.67 -4.16 16.36
C PRO A 160 -4.78 -4.76 17.21
N PHE A 161 -5.63 -5.60 16.66
CA PHE A 161 -6.73 -6.23 17.42
C PHE A 161 -6.22 -7.21 18.47
N ARG A 162 -5.17 -7.97 18.19
CA ARG A 162 -4.55 -8.86 19.18
C ARG A 162 -3.87 -8.09 20.31
N VAL A 163 -3.32 -6.92 20.01
CA VAL A 163 -2.76 -6.04 21.04
C VAL A 163 -3.87 -5.52 21.96
N VAL A 164 -5.04 -5.18 21.41
CA VAL A 164 -6.22 -4.78 22.18
C VAL A 164 -6.70 -5.94 23.09
N ASP A 165 -6.83 -7.15 22.55
CA ASP A 165 -7.23 -8.32 23.35
C ASP A 165 -6.28 -8.59 24.53
N MET A 166 -4.97 -8.46 24.30
CA MET A 166 -3.98 -8.65 25.36
C MET A 166 -3.94 -7.55 26.41
N GLY A 167 -4.27 -6.31 26.01
CA GLY A 167 -4.26 -5.14 26.90
C GLY A 167 -5.59 -4.90 27.62
N GLY A 168 -6.64 -5.60 27.21
CA GLY A 168 -8.01 -5.46 27.73
C GLY A 168 -8.87 -4.57 26.85
N VAL A 169 -9.91 -5.17 26.27
CA VAL A 169 -10.86 -4.47 25.37
C VAL A 169 -11.56 -3.32 26.08
N ASP A 170 -11.88 -3.49 27.36
CA ASP A 170 -12.50 -2.47 28.22
C ASP A 170 -11.59 -1.26 28.43
N ILE A 171 -10.29 -1.48 28.64
CA ILE A 171 -9.31 -0.41 28.78
C ILE A 171 -9.19 0.36 27.49
N PHE A 172 -9.00 -0.32 26.34
CA PHE A 172 -8.92 0.33 25.04
C PHE A 172 -10.20 1.08 24.66
N ASN A 173 -11.39 0.53 25.01
CA ASN A 173 -12.64 1.21 24.81
C ASN A 173 -12.71 2.51 25.64
N SER A 174 -12.32 2.45 26.91
CA SER A 174 -12.31 3.64 27.78
C SER A 174 -11.38 4.73 27.25
N VAL A 175 -10.17 4.35 26.79
CA VAL A 175 -9.19 5.30 26.23
C VAL A 175 -9.69 5.89 24.91
N SER A 176 -10.27 5.07 24.03
CA SER A 176 -10.75 5.54 22.72
C SER A 176 -11.87 6.56 22.83
N ASN A 177 -12.69 6.50 23.89
CA ASN A 177 -13.82 7.41 24.08
C ASN A 177 -13.41 8.88 24.29
N TYR A 178 -12.22 9.14 24.77
CA TYR A 178 -11.71 10.51 24.88
C TYR A 178 -10.60 10.83 23.88
N LEU A 179 -9.76 9.83 23.54
CA LEU A 179 -8.60 10.08 22.71
C LEU A 179 -8.96 10.31 21.23
N PHE A 180 -10.01 9.63 20.72
CA PHE A 180 -10.39 9.80 19.31
C PHE A 180 -10.89 11.20 18.97
N GLU A 181 -11.38 11.96 19.95
CA GLU A 181 -11.79 13.35 19.74
C GLU A 181 -10.59 14.30 19.60
N ASP A 182 -9.43 13.91 20.15
CA ASP A 182 -8.20 14.72 20.17
C ASP A 182 -7.20 14.35 19.05
N LEU A 183 -7.33 13.14 18.48
CA LEU A 183 -6.45 12.72 17.39
C LEU A 183 -6.66 13.57 16.13
N CYS A 184 -5.57 13.81 15.41
CA CYS A 184 -5.58 14.58 14.18
C CYS A 184 -6.56 14.00 13.14
N ASP A 185 -7.46 14.83 12.64
CA ASP A 185 -8.42 14.48 11.57
C ASP A 185 -8.19 15.28 10.27
N ASP A 186 -7.02 15.94 10.13
CA ASP A 186 -6.65 16.72 8.96
C ASP A 186 -6.83 15.93 7.67
N LYS A 187 -7.44 16.59 6.68
CA LYS A 187 -7.70 16.02 5.35
C LYS A 187 -6.66 16.42 4.32
N ASP A 188 -5.91 17.45 4.63
CA ASP A 188 -4.83 17.95 3.79
C ASP A 188 -3.50 17.26 4.11
N GLY A 189 -2.56 17.30 3.17
CA GLY A 189 -1.22 16.77 3.42
C GLY A 189 -0.47 17.59 4.47
N SER A 190 0.35 16.92 5.30
CA SER A 190 1.19 17.56 6.32
C SER A 190 2.07 18.65 5.72
N ARG A 191 2.16 19.79 6.41
CA ARG A 191 3.03 20.92 6.04
C ARG A 191 4.50 20.52 6.07
N LEU A 192 4.91 19.69 7.03
CA LEU A 192 6.28 19.18 7.09
C LEU A 192 6.70 18.48 5.80
N LEU A 193 5.82 17.63 5.25
CA LEU A 193 6.09 16.93 3.97
C LEU A 193 6.13 17.93 2.80
N GLN A 194 5.18 18.86 2.75
CA GLN A 194 5.10 19.87 1.69
C GLN A 194 6.35 20.74 1.66
N ASP A 195 6.81 21.20 2.82
CA ASP A 195 8.00 22.04 2.97
C ASP A 195 9.27 21.31 2.53
N LEU A 196 9.42 20.04 2.89
CA LEU A 196 10.57 19.23 2.46
C LEU A 196 10.58 19.03 0.94
N VAL A 197 9.43 18.73 0.35
CA VAL A 197 9.30 18.59 -1.12
C VAL A 197 9.64 19.91 -1.81
N ALA A 198 9.12 21.04 -1.33
CA ALA A 198 9.41 22.36 -1.89
C ALA A 198 10.91 22.73 -1.82
N GLN A 199 11.63 22.23 -0.81
CA GLN A 199 13.07 22.38 -0.64
C GLN A 199 13.91 21.36 -1.44
N GLY A 200 13.30 20.41 -2.14
CA GLY A 200 13.98 19.33 -2.84
C GLY A 200 14.58 18.27 -1.91
N LYS A 201 14.20 18.26 -0.64
CA LYS A 201 14.63 17.28 0.37
C LYS A 201 13.71 16.04 0.31
N LEU A 202 14.05 15.13 -0.59
CA LEU A 202 13.22 13.99 -0.94
C LEU A 202 13.62 12.68 -0.23
N GLY A 203 14.31 12.78 0.89
CA GLY A 203 14.80 11.64 1.66
C GLY A 203 16.08 11.04 1.08
N VAL A 204 16.23 9.74 1.21
CA VAL A 204 17.42 8.97 0.79
C VAL A 204 17.83 9.26 -0.65
N LYS A 205 16.89 9.39 -1.58
CA LYS A 205 17.18 9.64 -3.01
C LYS A 205 17.80 11.01 -3.31
N SER A 206 17.66 11.99 -2.42
CA SER A 206 18.30 13.31 -2.50
C SER A 206 19.43 13.49 -1.47
N GLY A 207 19.65 12.50 -0.58
CA GLY A 207 20.60 12.55 0.51
C GLY A 207 20.12 13.33 1.75
N GLU A 208 18.95 13.95 1.70
CA GLU A 208 18.36 14.71 2.79
C GLU A 208 16.83 14.66 2.72
N GLY A 209 16.18 14.53 3.88
CA GLY A 209 14.74 14.57 4.10
C GLY A 209 14.47 15.08 5.49
N PHE A 210 13.69 14.36 6.30
CA PHE A 210 13.60 14.59 7.74
C PHE A 210 14.96 14.41 8.42
N TYR A 211 15.79 13.53 7.89
CA TYR A 211 17.16 13.27 8.33
C TYR A 211 18.14 13.44 7.17
N SER A 212 19.44 13.56 7.49
CA SER A 212 20.53 13.55 6.50
C SER A 212 21.09 12.14 6.34
N TYR A 213 21.37 11.74 5.11
CA TYR A 213 21.82 10.40 4.76
C TYR A 213 23.19 10.44 4.07
N ARG A 214 24.16 9.66 4.55
CA ARG A 214 25.41 9.44 3.85
C ARG A 214 25.25 8.30 2.86
N LYS A 215 25.95 8.37 1.73
CA LYS A 215 25.88 7.31 0.70
C LYS A 215 26.21 5.91 1.25
N GLU A 216 27.05 5.85 2.27
CA GLU A 216 27.50 4.62 2.95
C GLU A 216 26.40 4.01 3.86
N GLU A 217 25.42 4.79 4.24
CA GLU A 217 24.31 4.40 5.13
C GLU A 217 23.07 3.94 4.36
N ILE A 218 23.09 4.04 3.04
CA ILE A 218 21.97 3.68 2.16
C ILE A 218 22.10 2.21 1.79
N PRO A 219 21.17 1.33 2.20
CA PRO A 219 21.17 -0.05 1.75
C PRO A 219 21.05 -0.11 0.22
N GLY A 220 21.96 -0.84 -0.42
CA GLY A 220 22.00 -1.06 -1.87
C GLY A 220 20.86 -1.92 -2.40
#